data_cdad22261aac326b094fbd5a37d68dcb
#
_entry.id   cdad22261aac326b094fbd5a37d68dcb
#
_cell.length_a   1.000
_cell.length_b   1.000
_cell.length_c   1.000
_cell.angle_alpha   90.00
_cell.angle_beta   90.00
_cell.angle_gamma   90.00
#
_symmetry.space_group_name_H-M   'P 1'
#
loop_
_entity.id
_entity.type
_entity.pdbx_description
1 polymer ?
#
loop_
_entity_poly.entity_id
_entity_poly.type
_entity_poly.pdbx_seq_one_letter_code
_entity_poly.pdbx_strand_id
1 'polypeptide(L)'
;MSTGPFLGEILRYFVVLLMLAAATAKLRDLAGFRDNLASLFGMGPALRAVAAPAVAVAELAVAVLLLGGLTHAGLLAALLMLGVFTALVGYKFYTQSVVRCGCFGEAERSLSGLDLLRNVLVMAAIGAGLAQPAGLTPPLHVAVLAASLGCLACVVAVHFHEIVHLLSPSDG
;
A
#
# COMPACT_ATOMS: atom_id res chain seq x y z
N MET A 1 -13.09 -5.41 27.84
CA MET A 1 -12.03 -5.69 26.85
C MET A 1 -11.85 -4.42 26.04
N SER A 2 -10.70 -3.75 26.13
CA SER A 2 -10.44 -2.56 25.31
C SER A 2 -10.24 -2.99 23.85
N THR A 3 -11.08 -2.50 22.96
CA THR A 3 -11.04 -2.80 21.50
C THR A 3 -9.83 -2.19 20.81
N GLY A 4 -9.20 -1.17 21.40
CA GLY A 4 -8.07 -0.44 20.83
C GLY A 4 -6.86 -1.31 20.47
N PRO A 5 -6.30 -2.13 21.37
CA PRO A 5 -5.15 -2.97 21.07
C PRO A 5 -5.39 -3.98 19.96
N PHE A 6 -6.61 -4.52 19.87
CA PHE A 6 -6.98 -5.46 18.82
C PHE A 6 -7.07 -4.80 17.44
N LEU A 7 -7.65 -3.61 17.36
CA LEU A 7 -7.68 -2.83 16.12
C LEU A 7 -6.26 -2.47 15.65
N GLY A 8 -5.37 -2.09 16.56
CA GLY A 8 -3.96 -1.82 16.24
C GLY A 8 -3.26 -3.02 15.61
N GLU A 9 -3.51 -4.23 16.12
CA GLU A 9 -2.97 -5.48 15.56
C GLU A 9 -3.53 -5.79 14.16
N ILE A 10 -4.84 -5.62 13.95
CA ILE A 10 -5.44 -5.79 12.61
C ILE A 10 -4.77 -4.85 11.61
N LEU A 11 -4.64 -3.57 11.95
CA LEU A 11 -4.02 -2.56 11.10
C LEU A 11 -2.53 -2.87 10.84
N ARG A 12 -1.81 -3.35 11.85
CA ARG A 12 -0.42 -3.80 11.70
C ARG A 12 -0.30 -4.91 10.65
N TYR A 13 -1.06 -6.00 10.79
CA TYR A 13 -1.02 -7.12 9.84
C TYR A 13 -1.53 -6.71 8.46
N PHE A 14 -2.55 -5.86 8.39
CA PHE A 14 -3.02 -5.29 7.13
C PHE A 14 -1.89 -4.56 6.38
N VAL A 15 -1.15 -3.68 7.07
CA VAL A 15 -0.05 -2.94 6.44
C VAL A 15 1.12 -3.85 6.07
N VAL A 16 1.45 -4.86 6.90
CA VAL A 16 2.45 -5.87 6.56
C VAL A 16 2.11 -6.55 5.24
N LEU A 17 0.90 -7.07 5.13
CA LEU A 17 0.46 -7.79 3.93
C LEU A 17 0.39 -6.87 2.70
N LEU A 18 -0.04 -5.63 2.89
CA LEU A 18 -0.08 -4.63 1.81
C LEU A 18 1.34 -4.33 1.29
N MET A 19 2.32 -4.12 2.18
CA MET A 19 3.71 -3.87 1.81
C MET A 19 4.35 -5.09 1.13
N LEU A 20 4.09 -6.29 1.62
CA LEU A 20 4.56 -7.53 0.99
C LEU A 20 3.96 -7.74 -0.39
N ALA A 21 2.67 -7.48 -0.57
CA ALA A 21 1.99 -7.57 -1.86
C ALA A 21 2.58 -6.55 -2.85
N ALA A 22 2.77 -5.30 -2.42
CA ALA A 22 3.35 -4.23 -3.24
C ALA A 22 4.80 -4.54 -3.65
N ALA A 23 5.64 -4.97 -2.71
CA ALA A 23 7.02 -5.37 -2.98
C ALA A 23 7.09 -6.57 -3.95
N THR A 24 6.26 -7.58 -3.71
CA THR A 24 6.20 -8.78 -4.56
C THR A 24 5.78 -8.45 -5.99
N ALA A 25 4.76 -7.60 -6.16
CA ALA A 25 4.32 -7.15 -7.49
C ALA A 25 5.46 -6.46 -8.24
N LYS A 26 6.19 -5.54 -7.58
CA LYS A 26 7.32 -4.82 -8.18
C LYS A 26 8.51 -5.73 -8.49
N LEU A 27 8.80 -6.70 -7.63
CA LEU A 27 9.89 -7.65 -7.84
C LEU A 27 9.57 -8.63 -8.98
N ARG A 28 8.30 -9.01 -9.18
CA ARG A 28 7.88 -9.89 -10.27
C ARG A 28 8.01 -9.21 -11.64
N ASP A 29 7.74 -7.92 -11.71
CA ASP A 29 7.90 -7.11 -12.93
C ASP A 29 8.69 -5.83 -12.66
N LEU A 30 9.95 -6.01 -12.34
CA LEU A 30 10.86 -4.90 -12.09
C LEU A 30 11.12 -4.05 -13.35
N ALA A 31 11.04 -4.66 -14.53
CA ALA A 31 11.21 -3.96 -15.80
C ALA A 31 10.03 -3.01 -16.06
N GLY A 32 8.81 -3.52 -15.97
CA GLY A 32 7.59 -2.71 -16.08
C GLY A 32 7.53 -1.60 -15.03
N PHE A 33 7.95 -1.87 -13.79
CA PHE A 33 8.01 -0.83 -12.77
C PHE A 33 9.04 0.26 -13.07
N ARG A 34 10.21 -0.07 -13.63
CA ARG A 34 11.20 0.92 -14.13
C ARG A 34 10.61 1.80 -15.23
N ASP A 35 9.86 1.21 -16.15
CA ASP A 35 9.23 1.94 -17.25
C ASP A 35 8.10 2.84 -16.75
N ASN A 36 7.34 2.41 -15.74
CA ASN A 36 6.38 3.26 -15.02
C ASN A 36 7.06 4.47 -14.36
N LEU A 37 8.21 4.28 -13.69
CA LEU A 37 8.97 5.40 -13.11
C LEU A 37 9.47 6.37 -14.20
N ALA A 38 9.86 5.86 -15.36
CA ALA A 38 10.25 6.71 -16.49
C ALA A 38 9.06 7.52 -17.02
N SER A 39 7.92 6.88 -17.26
CA SER A 39 6.73 7.54 -17.81
C SER A 39 6.10 8.53 -16.83
N LEU A 40 6.02 8.16 -15.54
CA LEU A 40 5.40 9.00 -14.50
C LEU A 40 6.27 10.20 -14.13
N PHE A 41 7.58 9.99 -13.99
CA PHE A 41 8.47 11.00 -13.39
C PHE A 41 9.57 11.50 -14.34
N GLY A 42 9.62 11.01 -15.59
CA GLY A 42 10.67 11.37 -16.54
C GLY A 42 12.06 10.93 -16.10
N MET A 43 12.16 9.88 -15.28
CA MET A 43 13.44 9.42 -14.73
C MET A 43 14.35 8.85 -15.81
N GLY A 44 15.59 9.32 -15.84
CA GLY A 44 16.63 8.78 -16.73
C GLY A 44 16.99 7.31 -16.41
N PRO A 45 17.63 6.59 -17.35
CA PRO A 45 17.87 5.15 -17.23
C PRO A 45 18.64 4.75 -15.96
N ALA A 46 19.66 5.52 -15.59
CA ALA A 46 20.48 5.25 -14.40
C ALA A 46 19.67 5.40 -13.09
N LEU A 47 18.85 6.47 -13.00
CA LEU A 47 18.07 6.74 -11.80
C LEU A 47 16.98 5.70 -11.57
N ARG A 48 16.22 5.34 -12.63
CA ARG A 48 15.17 4.31 -12.51
C ARG A 48 15.72 2.90 -12.24
N ALA A 49 16.94 2.62 -12.69
CA ALA A 49 17.60 1.34 -12.42
C ALA A 49 17.89 1.15 -10.93
N VAL A 50 18.16 2.23 -10.19
CA VAL A 50 18.40 2.21 -8.74
C VAL A 50 17.10 2.42 -7.97
N ALA A 51 16.24 3.34 -8.39
CA ALA A 51 15.02 3.70 -7.67
C ALA A 51 14.03 2.52 -7.59
N ALA A 52 13.86 1.75 -8.67
CA ALA A 52 12.90 0.66 -8.68
C ALA A 52 13.20 -0.44 -7.63
N PRO A 53 14.41 -1.03 -7.58
CA PRO A 53 14.72 -1.98 -6.53
C PRO A 53 14.77 -1.33 -5.14
N ALA A 54 15.19 -0.08 -5.00
CA ALA A 54 15.22 0.62 -3.73
C ALA A 54 13.81 0.77 -3.12
N VAL A 55 12.80 1.09 -3.92
CA VAL A 55 11.40 1.14 -3.46
C VAL A 55 10.93 -0.24 -2.99
N ALA A 56 11.17 -1.30 -3.74
CA ALA A 56 10.78 -2.66 -3.34
C ALA A 56 11.49 -3.11 -2.03
N VAL A 57 12.78 -2.79 -1.88
CA VAL A 57 13.52 -3.05 -0.64
C VAL A 57 12.97 -2.23 0.52
N ALA A 58 12.59 -0.97 0.30
CA ALA A 58 11.99 -0.13 1.34
C ALA A 58 10.63 -0.70 1.80
N GLU A 59 9.78 -1.20 0.89
CA GLU A 59 8.53 -1.88 1.23
C GLU A 59 8.77 -3.13 2.08
N LEU A 60 9.76 -3.96 1.72
CA LEU A 60 10.16 -5.12 2.52
C LEU A 60 10.69 -4.71 3.90
N ALA A 61 11.50 -3.67 3.97
CA ALA A 61 12.03 -3.17 5.23
C ALA A 61 10.91 -2.69 6.17
N VAL A 62 9.88 -2.01 5.65
CA VAL A 62 8.69 -1.62 6.42
C VAL A 62 7.96 -2.87 6.95
N ALA A 63 7.76 -3.89 6.13
CA ALA A 63 7.13 -5.13 6.56
C ALA A 63 7.95 -5.82 7.68
N VAL A 64 9.27 -5.85 7.56
CA VAL A 64 10.18 -6.41 8.59
C VAL A 64 10.12 -5.60 9.90
N LEU A 65 10.10 -4.26 9.84
CA LEU A 65 9.95 -3.40 11.03
C LEU A 65 8.64 -3.70 11.77
N LEU A 66 7.54 -3.83 11.05
CA LEU A 66 6.24 -4.15 11.61
C LEU A 66 6.19 -5.55 12.24
N LEU A 67 6.75 -6.56 11.56
CA LEU A 67 6.85 -7.93 12.08
C LEU A 67 7.78 -8.02 13.30
N GLY A 68 8.85 -7.22 13.31
CA GLY A 68 9.79 -7.12 14.43
C GLY A 68 9.26 -6.38 15.66
N GLY A 69 7.98 -5.93 15.64
CA GLY A 69 7.36 -5.24 16.78
C GLY A 69 7.62 -3.74 16.85
N LEU A 70 8.37 -3.16 15.90
CA LEU A 70 8.60 -1.72 15.80
C LEU A 70 7.40 -1.03 15.12
N THR A 71 6.21 -1.25 15.69
CA THR A 71 4.91 -0.92 15.08
C THR A 71 4.81 0.56 14.71
N HIS A 72 5.10 1.49 15.61
CA HIS A 72 5.02 2.92 15.32
C HIS A 72 6.01 3.36 14.24
N ALA A 73 7.26 2.89 14.30
CA ALA A 73 8.27 3.21 13.30
C ALA A 73 7.88 2.64 11.92
N GLY A 74 7.40 1.41 11.85
CA GLY A 74 6.92 0.78 10.64
C GLY A 74 5.69 1.47 10.05
N LEU A 75 4.71 1.84 10.86
CA LEU A 75 3.52 2.57 10.42
C LEU A 75 3.87 3.98 9.92
N LEU A 76 4.77 4.70 10.61
CA LEU A 76 5.25 6.00 10.14
C LEU A 76 5.98 5.89 8.81
N ALA A 77 6.87 4.91 8.67
CA ALA A 77 7.58 4.67 7.41
C ALA A 77 6.61 4.32 6.26
N ALA A 78 5.61 3.46 6.52
CA ALA A 78 4.55 3.14 5.58
C ALA A 78 3.74 4.39 5.16
N LEU A 79 3.35 5.22 6.14
CA LEU A 79 2.58 6.44 5.89
C LEU A 79 3.37 7.44 5.04
N LEU A 80 4.65 7.66 5.36
CA LEU A 80 5.50 8.56 4.60
C LEU A 80 5.70 8.05 3.17
N MET A 81 5.99 6.76 3.00
CA MET A 81 6.22 6.15 1.70
C MET A 81 4.97 6.19 0.82
N LEU A 82 3.82 5.81 1.37
CA LEU A 82 2.53 5.87 0.67
C LEU A 82 2.11 7.32 0.41
N GLY A 83 2.36 8.24 1.34
CA GLY A 83 2.07 9.67 1.21
C GLY A 83 2.87 10.31 0.07
N VAL A 84 4.19 10.09 0.03
CA VAL A 84 5.05 10.57 -1.06
C VAL A 84 4.57 10.00 -2.40
N PHE A 85 4.34 8.69 -2.46
CA PHE A 85 3.87 8.06 -3.68
C PHE A 85 2.53 8.62 -4.15
N THR A 86 1.55 8.74 -3.24
CA THR A 86 0.21 9.27 -3.54
C THR A 86 0.26 10.73 -3.97
N ALA A 87 1.11 11.55 -3.33
CA ALA A 87 1.31 12.93 -3.72
C ALA A 87 1.90 13.06 -5.14
N LEU A 88 2.92 12.26 -5.46
CA LEU A 88 3.54 12.25 -6.78
C LEU A 88 2.57 11.79 -7.88
N VAL A 89 1.85 10.71 -7.62
CA VAL A 89 0.84 10.17 -8.54
C VAL A 89 -0.34 11.13 -8.69
N GLY A 90 -0.81 11.71 -7.59
CA GLY A 90 -1.87 12.73 -7.60
C GLY A 90 -1.48 13.97 -8.39
N TYR A 91 -0.27 14.47 -8.20
CA TYR A 91 0.24 15.59 -8.98
C TYR A 91 0.21 15.29 -10.49
N LYS A 92 0.64 14.11 -10.89
CA LYS A 92 0.60 13.68 -12.28
C LYS A 92 -0.81 13.51 -12.81
N PHE A 93 -1.72 12.96 -11.99
CA PHE A 93 -3.13 12.81 -12.33
C PHE A 93 -3.80 14.14 -12.64
N TYR A 94 -3.48 15.19 -11.87
CA TYR A 94 -4.02 16.54 -12.10
C TYR A 94 -3.36 17.31 -13.26
N THR A 95 -2.11 16.98 -13.59
CA THR A 95 -1.36 17.70 -14.63
C THR A 95 -1.36 17.03 -16.01
N GLN A 96 -1.65 15.73 -16.07
CA GLN A 96 -1.65 14.95 -17.30
C GLN A 96 -2.96 14.17 -17.44
N SER A 97 -3.66 14.32 -18.55
CA SER A 97 -4.99 13.73 -18.79
C SER A 97 -5.03 12.19 -18.83
N VAL A 98 -3.89 11.53 -19.01
CA VAL A 98 -3.78 10.05 -19.01
C VAL A 98 -2.52 9.62 -18.28
N VAL A 99 -2.67 9.01 -17.13
CA VAL A 99 -1.56 8.45 -16.34
C VAL A 99 -1.75 6.95 -16.20
N ARG A 100 -0.75 6.16 -16.60
CA ARG A 100 -0.71 4.71 -16.37
C ARG A 100 0.10 4.44 -15.12
N CYS A 101 -0.45 3.70 -14.18
CA CYS A 101 0.25 3.33 -12.96
C CYS A 101 0.10 1.83 -12.69
N GLY A 102 1.23 1.11 -12.64
CA GLY A 102 1.29 -0.33 -12.31
C GLY A 102 1.73 -0.59 -10.88
N CYS A 103 1.11 0.04 -9.88
CA CYS A 103 1.52 -0.08 -8.47
C CYS A 103 1.39 -1.51 -7.91
N PHE A 104 0.47 -2.31 -8.47
CA PHE A 104 0.19 -3.70 -8.08
C PHE A 104 0.27 -4.69 -9.25
N GLY A 105 1.08 -4.39 -10.29
CA GLY A 105 1.38 -5.34 -11.38
C GLY A 105 0.47 -5.27 -12.61
N GLU A 106 -0.51 -4.37 -12.67
CA GLU A 106 -1.33 -4.15 -13.86
C GLU A 106 -0.76 -2.98 -14.70
N ALA A 107 0.11 -3.30 -15.65
CA ALA A 107 0.85 -2.31 -16.44
C ALA A 107 0.00 -1.55 -17.49
N GLU A 108 -1.23 -2.00 -17.77
CA GLU A 108 -2.03 -1.46 -18.87
C GLU A 108 -3.19 -0.56 -18.44
N ARG A 109 -3.40 -0.38 -17.12
CA ARG A 109 -4.58 0.33 -16.63
C ARG A 109 -4.30 1.81 -16.38
N SER A 110 -5.19 2.67 -16.89
CA SER A 110 -5.17 4.10 -16.58
C SER A 110 -5.50 4.33 -15.11
N LEU A 111 -4.75 5.22 -14.47
CA LEU A 111 -4.97 5.62 -13.09
C LEU A 111 -6.33 6.30 -12.95
N SER A 112 -7.13 5.82 -12.01
CA SER A 112 -8.45 6.39 -11.74
C SER A 112 -8.49 7.15 -10.41
N GLY A 113 -9.48 8.03 -10.23
CA GLY A 113 -9.73 8.68 -8.96
C GLY A 113 -9.97 7.70 -7.81
N LEU A 114 -10.44 6.47 -8.13
CA LEU A 114 -10.62 5.39 -7.15
C LEU A 114 -9.30 4.88 -6.58
N ASP A 115 -8.22 4.88 -7.36
CA ASP A 115 -6.90 4.47 -6.88
C ASP A 115 -6.34 5.49 -5.87
N LEU A 116 -6.55 6.78 -6.12
CA LEU A 116 -6.21 7.84 -5.17
C LEU A 116 -7.07 7.75 -3.91
N LEU A 117 -8.38 7.54 -4.05
CA LEU A 117 -9.29 7.37 -2.91
C LEU A 117 -8.86 6.19 -2.04
N ARG A 118 -8.56 5.03 -2.65
CA ARG A 118 -8.04 3.86 -1.95
C ARG A 118 -6.79 4.20 -1.14
N ASN A 119 -5.82 4.87 -1.73
CA ASN A 119 -4.58 5.24 -1.04
C ASN A 119 -4.85 6.19 0.13
N VAL A 120 -5.76 7.15 -0.01
CA VAL A 120 -6.18 8.04 1.08
C VAL A 120 -6.84 7.25 2.22
N LEU A 121 -7.72 6.29 1.91
CA LEU A 121 -8.34 5.42 2.90
C LEU A 121 -7.30 4.57 3.65
N VAL A 122 -6.32 4.03 2.93
CA VAL A 122 -5.21 3.28 3.55
C VAL A 122 -4.38 4.19 4.46
N MET A 123 -4.05 5.40 4.02
CA MET A 123 -3.34 6.38 4.88
C MET A 123 -4.14 6.74 6.13
N ALA A 124 -5.45 6.92 6.02
CA ALA A 124 -6.32 7.17 7.17
C ALA A 124 -6.31 5.97 8.15
N ALA A 125 -6.35 4.74 7.63
CA ALA A 125 -6.25 3.54 8.44
C ALA A 125 -4.88 3.44 9.15
N ILE A 126 -3.77 3.75 8.48
CA ILE A 126 -2.44 3.81 9.10
C ILE A 126 -2.40 4.89 10.19
N GLY A 127 -2.97 6.07 9.92
CA GLY A 127 -3.08 7.15 10.91
C GLY A 127 -3.87 6.73 12.16
N ALA A 128 -4.97 6.01 11.97
CA ALA A 128 -5.73 5.43 13.07
C ALA A 128 -4.91 4.40 13.86
N GLY A 129 -4.07 3.61 13.18
CA GLY A 129 -3.14 2.67 13.82
C GLY A 129 -2.06 3.36 14.66
N LEU A 130 -1.56 4.51 14.20
CA LEU A 130 -0.59 5.32 14.95
C LEU A 130 -1.19 5.93 16.23
N ALA A 131 -2.50 6.18 16.25
CA ALA A 131 -3.19 6.70 17.43
C ALA A 131 -3.43 5.61 18.50
N GLN A 132 -3.21 4.33 18.18
CA GLN A 132 -3.34 3.24 19.16
C GLN A 132 -2.08 3.12 20.02
N PRO A 133 -2.21 2.84 21.33
CA PRO A 133 -1.06 2.56 22.16
C PRO A 133 -0.31 1.33 21.63
N ALA A 134 1.02 1.37 21.71
CA ALA A 134 1.83 0.19 21.39
C ALA A 134 1.42 -0.95 22.33
N GLY A 135 0.80 -1.97 21.75
CA GLY A 135 0.30 -3.13 22.53
C GLY A 135 1.43 -4.05 22.94
N LEU A 136 1.21 -4.77 24.03
CA LEU A 136 1.97 -5.97 24.39
C LEU A 136 1.74 -7.02 23.28
N THR A 137 2.70 -7.92 23.08
CA THR A 137 2.55 -9.04 22.15
C THR A 137 1.24 -9.79 22.39
N PRO A 138 0.32 -9.82 21.42
CA PRO A 138 -0.98 -10.43 21.63
C PRO A 138 -0.83 -11.95 21.79
N PRO A 139 -1.70 -12.63 22.54
CA PRO A 139 -1.73 -14.08 22.57
C PRO A 139 -2.00 -14.63 21.17
N LEU A 140 -1.47 -15.82 20.88
CA LEU A 140 -1.46 -16.41 19.53
C LEU A 140 -2.84 -16.40 18.84
N HIS A 141 -3.91 -16.72 19.55
CA HIS A 141 -5.27 -16.72 18.98
C HIS A 141 -5.73 -15.32 18.53
N VAL A 142 -5.34 -14.27 19.27
CA VAL A 142 -5.64 -12.87 18.90
C VAL A 142 -4.82 -12.46 17.68
N ALA A 143 -3.53 -12.85 17.63
CA ALA A 143 -2.67 -12.59 16.49
C ALA A 143 -3.20 -13.27 15.22
N VAL A 144 -3.65 -14.51 15.29
CA VAL A 144 -4.23 -15.25 14.16
C VAL A 144 -5.51 -14.58 13.65
N LEU A 145 -6.42 -14.18 14.55
CA LEU A 145 -7.65 -13.47 14.17
C LEU A 145 -7.35 -12.12 13.55
N ALA A 146 -6.43 -11.36 14.14
CA ALA A 146 -6.01 -10.06 13.59
C ALA A 146 -5.36 -10.20 12.21
N ALA A 147 -4.51 -11.21 12.02
CA ALA A 147 -3.89 -11.49 10.73
C ALA A 147 -4.93 -11.90 9.66
N SER A 148 -5.92 -12.70 10.02
CA SER A 148 -7.01 -13.10 9.11
C SER A 148 -7.85 -11.90 8.67
N LEU A 149 -8.22 -11.02 9.59
CA LEU A 149 -8.95 -9.79 9.30
C LEU A 149 -8.10 -8.81 8.49
N GLY A 150 -6.81 -8.68 8.81
CA GLY A 150 -5.86 -7.88 8.04
C GLY A 150 -5.68 -8.40 6.61
N CYS A 151 -5.67 -9.72 6.42
CA CYS A 151 -5.62 -10.37 5.11
C CYS A 151 -6.88 -10.03 4.28
N LEU A 152 -8.06 -10.15 4.87
CA LEU A 152 -9.32 -9.79 4.21
C LEU A 152 -9.31 -8.31 3.79
N ALA A 153 -8.91 -7.42 4.70
CA ALA A 153 -8.79 -6.00 4.41
C ALA A 153 -7.77 -5.71 3.28
N CYS A 154 -6.66 -6.45 3.24
CA CYS A 154 -5.65 -6.34 2.18
C CYS A 154 -6.21 -6.78 0.82
N VAL A 155 -6.92 -7.90 0.75
CA VAL A 155 -7.58 -8.37 -0.47
C VAL A 155 -8.59 -7.33 -0.98
N VAL A 156 -9.43 -6.80 -0.10
CA VAL A 156 -10.38 -5.73 -0.45
C VAL A 156 -9.66 -4.48 -0.95
N ALA A 157 -8.56 -4.07 -0.30
CA ALA A 157 -7.80 -2.90 -0.72
C ALA A 157 -7.10 -3.09 -2.07
N VAL A 158 -6.56 -4.28 -2.35
CA VAL A 158 -5.91 -4.59 -3.65
C VAL A 158 -6.94 -4.63 -4.77
N HIS A 159 -8.09 -5.28 -4.56
CA HIS A 159 -9.16 -5.43 -5.56
C HIS A 159 -10.24 -4.33 -5.48
N PHE A 160 -9.97 -3.23 -4.79
CA PHE A 160 -10.94 -2.17 -4.52
C PHE A 160 -11.66 -1.65 -5.79
N HIS A 161 -10.90 -1.47 -6.85
CA HIS A 161 -11.46 -0.97 -8.11
C HIS A 161 -12.40 -1.98 -8.77
N GLU A 162 -12.04 -3.25 -8.81
CA GLU A 162 -12.87 -4.32 -9.36
C GLU A 162 -14.18 -4.45 -8.58
N ILE A 163 -14.08 -4.40 -7.25
CA ILE A 163 -15.24 -4.46 -6.35
C ILE A 163 -16.18 -3.29 -6.61
N VAL A 164 -15.66 -2.06 -6.74
CA VAL A 164 -16.49 -0.88 -7.03
C VAL A 164 -17.16 -0.99 -8.39
N HIS A 165 -16.44 -1.47 -9.42
CA HIS A 165 -17.04 -1.70 -10.74
C HIS A 165 -18.14 -2.77 -10.76
N LEU A 166 -18.01 -3.83 -9.97
CA LEU A 166 -19.03 -4.86 -9.82
C LEU A 166 -20.27 -4.36 -9.06
N LEU A 167 -20.09 -3.42 -8.13
CA LEU A 167 -21.18 -2.85 -7.33
C LEU A 167 -21.85 -1.66 -8.00
N SER A 168 -21.22 -1.03 -8.99
CA SER A 168 -21.80 0.05 -9.79
C SER A 168 -22.36 -0.58 -11.06
N PRO A 169 -23.70 -0.81 -11.17
CA PRO A 169 -24.30 -1.28 -12.40
C PRO A 169 -23.96 -0.26 -13.49
N SER A 170 -23.31 -0.70 -14.57
CA SER A 170 -23.18 0.11 -15.77
C SER A 170 -24.60 0.31 -16.31
N ASP A 171 -25.12 1.53 -16.20
CA ASP A 171 -26.28 1.94 -16.97
C ASP A 171 -25.93 1.68 -18.45
N GLY A 172 -26.63 0.68 -19.05
CA GLY A 172 -26.50 0.26 -20.44
C GLY A 172 -27.04 1.31 -21.42
#